data_ce4500fdc0de51d7210d87adfbade6a2
#
_entry.id   ce4500fdc0de51d7210d87adfbade6a2
#
_cell.length_a   1.000
_cell.length_b   1.000
_cell.length_c   1.000
_cell.angle_alpha   90.00
_cell.angle_beta   90.00
_cell.angle_gamma   90.00
#
_symmetry.space_group_name_H-M   'P 1'
#
loop_
_entity.id
_entity.type
_entity.pdbx_description
1 polymer ?
#
loop_
_entity_poly.entity_id
_entity_poly.type
_entity_poly.pdbx_seq_one_letter_code
_entity_poly.pdbx_strand_id
1 'polypeptide(L)'
;MEKVRFGYRNRIDAATLSGGSWQAPLTNIQTLRLAQRARSTSTNPNDCLINIEFDEDRLIQVMSVNAHNISANGYVRIFAGSAPGLNDLYDSGEVEVWPAMYSTLSLHWRDYHF
;
A
#
# COMPACT_ATOMS: atom_id res chain seq x y z
N MET A 1 0.85 -18.17 19.22
CA MET A 1 1.71 -16.97 19.31
C MET A 1 2.02 -16.46 17.91
N GLU A 2 1.76 -15.20 17.67
CA GLU A 2 2.13 -14.57 16.41
C GLU A 2 3.67 -14.42 16.33
N LYS A 3 4.20 -14.68 15.16
CA LYS A 3 5.65 -14.56 14.93
C LYS A 3 5.97 -13.13 14.55
N VAL A 4 6.99 -12.56 15.17
CA VAL A 4 7.54 -11.28 14.76
C VAL A 4 8.28 -11.48 13.43
N ARG A 5 8.06 -10.56 12.49
CA ARG A 5 8.72 -10.55 11.19
C ARG A 5 9.54 -9.27 11.03
N PHE A 6 10.75 -9.41 10.57
CA PHE A 6 11.62 -8.28 10.26
C PHE A 6 11.78 -8.19 8.75
N GLY A 7 11.44 -7.02 8.20
CA GLY A 7 11.68 -6.72 6.79
C GLY A 7 13.04 -6.04 6.62
N TYR A 8 13.79 -6.49 5.65
CA TYR A 8 15.04 -5.86 5.23
C TYR A 8 15.20 -6.00 3.72
N ARG A 9 16.06 -5.19 3.12
CA ARG A 9 16.20 -5.04 1.68
C ARG A 9 14.90 -4.58 1.03
N ASN A 10 14.67 -3.28 1.08
CA ASN A 10 13.53 -2.68 0.42
C ASN A 10 13.65 -2.81 -1.10
N ARG A 11 12.83 -3.68 -1.69
CA ARG A 11 12.87 -3.97 -3.12
C ARG A 11 12.27 -2.87 -3.99
N ILE A 12 11.45 -2.00 -3.40
CA ILE A 12 10.84 -0.89 -4.12
C ILE A 12 11.88 0.12 -4.59
N ASP A 13 12.98 0.28 -3.88
CA ASP A 13 14.02 1.25 -4.23
C ASP A 13 14.62 1.03 -5.62
N ALA A 14 14.67 -0.23 -6.08
CA ALA A 14 15.18 -0.60 -7.40
C ALA A 14 14.06 -0.92 -8.42
N ALA A 15 12.80 -0.84 -8.02
CA ALA A 15 11.68 -1.15 -8.90
C ALA A 15 11.33 0.01 -9.82
N THR A 16 10.66 -0.30 -10.93
CA THR A 16 10.05 0.69 -11.80
C THR A 16 8.61 0.93 -11.36
N LEU A 17 8.30 2.18 -11.01
CA LEU A 17 6.98 2.58 -10.55
C LEU A 17 6.22 3.30 -11.65
N SER A 18 4.95 2.95 -11.84
CA SER A 18 4.09 3.55 -12.85
C SER A 18 2.62 3.50 -12.43
N GLY A 19 1.74 3.96 -13.29
CA GLY A 19 0.30 3.94 -13.08
C GLY A 19 -0.23 5.11 -12.27
N GLY A 20 -1.55 5.23 -12.22
CA GLY A 20 -2.24 6.29 -11.51
C GLY A 20 -2.03 7.69 -12.09
N SER A 21 -2.44 8.66 -11.32
CA SER A 21 -2.24 10.09 -11.61
C SER A 21 -1.69 10.77 -10.35
N TRP A 22 -0.48 11.30 -10.42
CA TRP A 22 0.26 11.75 -9.25
C TRP A 22 0.65 13.23 -9.35
N GLN A 23 0.23 14.01 -8.39
CA GLN A 23 0.60 15.41 -8.23
C GLN A 23 2.04 15.52 -7.70
N ALA A 24 2.39 14.70 -6.70
CA ALA A 24 3.76 14.49 -6.27
C ALA A 24 4.20 13.10 -6.74
N PRO A 25 5.38 12.97 -7.38
CA PRO A 25 5.74 11.77 -8.14
C PRO A 25 5.90 10.52 -7.27
N LEU A 26 5.56 9.36 -7.82
CA LEU A 26 5.75 8.06 -7.17
C LEU A 26 7.19 7.78 -6.75
N THR A 27 8.17 8.32 -7.48
CA THR A 27 9.59 8.14 -7.13
C THR A 27 9.94 8.69 -5.76
N ASN A 28 9.12 9.56 -5.18
CA ASN A 28 9.32 10.05 -3.82
C ASN A 28 9.24 8.94 -2.77
N ILE A 29 8.52 7.85 -3.04
CA ILE A 29 8.45 6.70 -2.10
C ILE A 29 9.70 5.81 -2.14
N GLN A 30 10.58 6.02 -3.12
CA GLN A 30 11.84 5.29 -3.26
C GLN A 30 13.00 5.93 -2.49
N THR A 31 12.71 6.87 -1.62
CA THR A 31 13.72 7.56 -0.80
C THR A 31 13.51 7.24 0.68
N LEU A 32 14.57 7.37 1.47
CA LEU A 32 14.48 7.22 2.92
C LEU A 32 13.96 8.50 3.61
N ARG A 33 13.73 9.57 2.85
CA ARG A 33 13.27 10.84 3.39
C ARG A 33 11.76 10.82 3.60
N LEU A 34 11.31 10.74 4.83
CA LEU A 34 9.88 10.71 5.16
C LEU A 34 9.11 11.98 4.75
N ALA A 35 9.81 13.08 4.57
CA ALA A 35 9.21 14.33 4.08
C ALA A 35 8.85 14.27 2.58
N GLN A 36 9.50 13.40 1.82
CA GLN A 36 9.20 13.18 0.41
C GLN A 36 8.09 12.14 0.28
N ARG A 37 6.93 12.57 -0.18
CA ARG A 37 5.74 11.72 -0.30
C ARG A 37 5.21 11.76 -1.71
N ALA A 38 4.63 10.65 -2.14
CA ALA A 38 3.80 10.63 -3.33
C ALA A 38 2.39 11.14 -2.95
N ARG A 39 1.77 11.84 -3.88
CA ARG A 39 0.39 12.33 -3.69
C ARG A 39 -0.38 12.15 -4.98
N SER A 40 -1.51 11.45 -4.91
CA SER A 40 -2.43 11.33 -6.03
C SER A 40 -3.16 12.63 -6.29
N THR A 41 -3.65 12.80 -7.52
CA THR A 41 -4.43 13.97 -7.92
C THR A 41 -5.85 13.92 -7.36
N SER A 42 -6.35 12.75 -7.03
CA SER A 42 -7.69 12.56 -6.46
C SER A 42 -7.74 11.30 -5.60
N THR A 43 -8.90 11.03 -5.01
CA THR A 43 -9.18 9.80 -4.26
C THR A 43 -9.77 8.70 -5.13
N ASN A 44 -9.92 8.93 -6.42
CA ASN A 44 -10.39 7.91 -7.35
C ASN A 44 -9.40 6.73 -7.39
N PRO A 45 -9.86 5.47 -7.28
CA PRO A 45 -8.97 4.31 -7.28
C PRO A 45 -8.01 4.24 -8.49
N ASN A 46 -8.47 4.66 -9.65
CA ASN A 46 -7.64 4.67 -10.85
C ASN A 46 -6.49 5.69 -10.77
N ASP A 47 -6.66 6.77 -10.04
CA ASP A 47 -5.62 7.79 -9.82
C ASP A 47 -4.66 7.38 -8.71
N CYS A 48 -5.08 6.50 -7.82
CA CYS A 48 -4.26 6.00 -6.71
C CYS A 48 -3.56 4.66 -7.02
N LEU A 49 -3.60 4.22 -8.26
CA LEU A 49 -2.99 2.95 -8.69
C LEU A 49 -1.47 3.07 -8.73
N ILE A 50 -0.79 2.08 -8.17
CA ILE A 50 0.67 1.96 -8.22
C ILE A 50 1.01 0.62 -8.87
N ASN A 51 1.67 0.66 -10.01
CA ASN A 51 2.27 -0.51 -10.64
C ASN A 51 3.75 -0.59 -10.23
N ILE A 52 4.15 -1.73 -9.71
CA ILE A 52 5.51 -1.99 -9.27
C ILE A 52 6.08 -3.10 -10.13
N GLU A 53 7.07 -2.77 -10.94
CA GLU A 53 7.76 -3.74 -11.80
C GLU A 53 9.17 -3.98 -11.27
N PHE A 54 9.49 -5.24 -11.04
CA PHE A 54 10.84 -5.65 -10.65
C PHE A 54 11.63 -6.07 -11.89
N ASP A 55 12.95 -5.95 -11.80
CA ASP A 55 13.90 -6.34 -12.84
C ASP A 55 13.94 -7.85 -13.09
N GLU A 56 13.53 -8.63 -12.08
CA GLU A 56 13.47 -10.09 -12.14
C GLU A 56 12.34 -10.59 -11.24
N ASP A 57 11.95 -11.84 -11.39
CA ASP A 57 10.95 -12.46 -10.53
C ASP A 57 11.44 -12.50 -9.09
N ARG A 58 10.59 -12.01 -8.17
CA ARG A 58 10.92 -11.93 -6.75
C ARG A 58 9.81 -12.47 -5.89
N LEU A 59 10.19 -13.23 -4.88
CA LEU A 59 9.28 -13.64 -3.82
C LEU A 59 9.11 -12.49 -2.83
N ILE A 60 7.91 -11.94 -2.77
CA ILE A 60 7.56 -10.88 -1.81
C ILE A 60 6.82 -11.51 -0.63
N GLN A 61 7.37 -11.39 0.56
CA GLN A 61 6.81 -11.96 1.78
C GLN A 61 6.11 -10.93 2.65
N VAL A 62 6.53 -9.69 2.58
CA VAL A 62 5.99 -8.58 3.38
C VAL A 62 5.89 -7.34 2.53
N MET A 63 4.74 -6.68 2.62
CA MET A 63 4.53 -5.35 2.06
C MET A 63 3.99 -4.44 3.16
N SER A 64 4.55 -3.24 3.27
CA SER A 64 4.07 -2.24 4.21
C SER A 64 3.87 -0.90 3.52
N VAL A 65 2.86 -0.16 3.94
CA VAL A 65 2.60 1.21 3.52
C VAL A 65 2.75 2.09 4.76
N ASN A 66 3.81 2.87 4.77
CA ASN A 66 4.16 3.70 5.92
C ASN A 66 3.79 5.17 5.68
N ALA A 67 3.47 5.88 6.75
CA ALA A 67 3.20 7.31 6.73
C ALA A 67 2.14 7.71 5.68
N HIS A 68 1.02 6.98 5.64
CA HIS A 68 -0.10 7.27 4.75
C HIS A 68 -1.20 8.06 5.47
N ASN A 69 -2.12 8.63 4.69
CA ASN A 69 -3.29 9.33 5.20
C ASN A 69 -4.62 8.72 4.73
N ILE A 70 -4.63 7.41 4.51
CA ILE A 70 -5.83 6.68 4.11
C ILE A 70 -6.85 6.77 5.24
N SER A 71 -8.09 7.16 4.91
CA SER A 71 -9.17 7.33 5.89
C SER A 71 -9.62 6.01 6.51
N ALA A 72 -10.38 6.09 7.60
CA ALA A 72 -10.91 4.91 8.30
C ALA A 72 -11.80 4.04 7.39
N ASN A 73 -12.40 4.62 6.34
CA ASN A 73 -13.23 3.90 5.37
C ASN A 73 -12.43 3.46 4.13
N GLY A 74 -11.11 3.59 4.16
CA GLY A 74 -10.26 3.27 3.03
C GLY A 74 -10.06 1.77 2.84
N TYR A 75 -9.94 1.38 1.58
CA TYR A 75 -9.62 0.01 1.18
C TYR A 75 -8.33 -0.02 0.38
N VAL A 76 -7.64 -1.12 0.45
CA VAL A 76 -6.48 -1.41 -0.39
C VAL A 76 -6.69 -2.75 -1.09
N ARG A 77 -6.21 -2.87 -2.30
CA ARG A 77 -6.17 -4.13 -3.04
C ARG A 77 -4.77 -4.33 -3.58
N ILE A 78 -4.22 -5.49 -3.30
CA ILE A 78 -2.88 -5.88 -3.75
C ILE A 78 -3.04 -7.09 -4.65
N PHE A 79 -2.52 -6.99 -5.86
CA PHE A 79 -2.52 -8.12 -6.77
C PHE A 79 -1.18 -8.21 -7.49
N ALA A 80 -0.85 -9.39 -7.92
CA ALA A 80 0.38 -9.68 -8.63
C ALA A 80 0.09 -10.51 -9.87
N GLY A 81 0.83 -10.26 -10.90
CA GLY A 81 0.69 -10.94 -12.18
C GLY A 81 1.98 -10.99 -12.95
N SER A 82 1.95 -11.72 -14.05
CA SER A 82 3.07 -11.84 -14.99
C SER A 82 3.31 -10.58 -15.82
N ALA A 83 2.37 -9.64 -15.82
CA ALA A 83 2.47 -8.34 -16.49
C ALA A 83 1.67 -7.28 -15.72
N PRO A 84 1.96 -5.98 -15.92
CA PRO A 84 1.20 -4.91 -15.28
C PRO A 84 -0.30 -5.01 -15.53
N GLY A 85 -1.09 -4.86 -14.48
CA GLY A 85 -2.56 -4.93 -14.56
C GLY A 85 -3.14 -6.34 -14.51
N LEU A 86 -2.33 -7.39 -14.51
CA LEU A 86 -2.78 -8.76 -14.36
C LEU A 86 -2.77 -9.20 -12.89
N ASN A 87 -3.68 -10.10 -12.55
CA ASN A 87 -3.80 -10.67 -11.20
C ASN A 87 -3.74 -12.20 -11.20
N ASP A 88 -3.06 -12.77 -12.20
CA ASP A 88 -2.99 -14.22 -12.42
C ASP A 88 -2.19 -14.96 -11.35
N LEU A 89 -1.34 -14.29 -10.58
CA LEU A 89 -0.53 -14.91 -9.53
C LEU A 89 -1.12 -14.71 -8.12
N TYR A 90 -1.66 -13.53 -7.84
CA TYR A 90 -2.21 -13.22 -6.52
C TYR A 90 -3.20 -12.06 -6.60
N ASP A 91 -4.25 -12.13 -5.80
CA ASP A 91 -5.21 -11.04 -5.61
C ASP A 91 -5.75 -11.07 -4.18
N SER A 92 -5.52 -10.01 -3.43
CA SER A 92 -6.01 -9.89 -2.06
C SER A 92 -7.52 -9.60 -1.99
N GLY A 93 -8.14 -9.15 -3.10
CA GLY A 93 -9.43 -8.50 -3.05
C GLY A 93 -9.34 -7.14 -2.32
N GLU A 94 -10.47 -6.51 -2.12
CA GLU A 94 -10.54 -5.28 -1.32
C GLU A 94 -10.40 -5.61 0.16
N VAL A 95 -9.41 -5.00 0.80
CA VAL A 95 -9.10 -5.19 2.23
C VAL A 95 -9.19 -3.85 2.93
N GLU A 96 -9.88 -3.80 4.05
CA GLU A 96 -9.95 -2.60 4.89
C GLU A 96 -8.55 -2.26 5.42
N VAL A 97 -8.14 -1.02 5.22
CA VAL A 97 -6.85 -0.53 5.75
C VAL A 97 -6.90 -0.43 7.28
N TRP A 98 -8.05 -0.06 7.82
CA TRP A 98 -8.30 0.07 9.26
C TRP A 98 -9.41 -0.89 9.69
N PRO A 99 -9.14 -2.20 9.84
CA PRO A 99 -10.18 -3.13 10.26
C PRO A 99 -10.66 -2.78 11.66
N ALA A 100 -11.98 -2.84 11.87
CA ALA A 100 -12.58 -2.58 13.18
C ALA A 100 -12.16 -3.68 14.17
N MET A 101 -11.59 -3.28 15.29
CA MET A 101 -11.23 -4.18 16.39
C MET A 101 -12.42 -4.47 17.31
N TYR A 102 -13.40 -3.57 17.34
CA TYR A 102 -14.56 -3.65 18.21
C TYR A 102 -15.85 -3.44 17.42
N SER A 103 -16.96 -4.01 17.88
CA SER A 103 -18.26 -3.68 17.33
C SER A 103 -18.61 -2.21 17.61
N THR A 104 -19.49 -1.62 16.78
CA THR A 104 -19.92 -0.23 16.96
C THR A 104 -20.57 0.02 18.31
N LEU A 105 -21.16 -1.02 18.92
CA LEU A 105 -21.79 -0.91 20.25
C LEU A 105 -20.78 -0.87 21.40
N SER A 106 -19.57 -1.33 21.19
CA SER A 106 -18.52 -1.36 22.22
C SER A 106 -17.41 -0.33 22.01
N LEU A 107 -17.48 0.48 20.96
CA LEU A 107 -16.49 1.52 20.71
C LEU A 107 -16.65 2.68 21.70
N HIS A 108 -15.52 3.12 22.23
CA HIS A 108 -15.41 4.33 23.02
C HIS A 108 -14.74 5.44 22.20
N TRP A 109 -15.00 6.70 22.54
CA TRP A 109 -14.45 7.84 21.77
C TRP A 109 -12.93 7.80 21.62
N ARG A 110 -12.20 7.31 22.62
CA ARG A 110 -10.73 7.21 22.58
C ARG A 110 -10.21 6.16 21.60
N ASP A 111 -11.07 5.21 21.19
CA ASP A 111 -10.68 4.16 20.25
C ASP A 111 -10.61 4.69 18.80
N TYR A 112 -11.06 5.91 18.59
CA TYR A 112 -10.95 6.59 17.28
C TYR A 112 -9.67 7.39 17.11
N HIS A 113 -8.81 7.44 18.10
CA HIS A 113 -7.54 8.13 18.05
C HIS A 113 -6.44 7.19 17.57
N PHE A 114 -6.01 7.37 16.36
CA PHE A 114 -4.98 6.58 15.72
C PHE A 114 -3.80 7.45 15.30
#